data_2595510883b0702eab3fb57dd20a0f00
#
_entry.id   2595510883b0702eab3fb57dd20a0f00
#
_cell.length_a   1.000
_cell.length_b   1.000
_cell.length_c   1.000
_cell.angle_alpha   90.00
_cell.angle_beta   90.00
_cell.angle_gamma   90.00
#
_symmetry.space_group_name_H-M   'P 1'
#
loop_
_entity.id
_entity.type
_entity.pdbx_description
1 polymer ?
#
loop_
_entity_poly.entity_id
_entity_poly.type
_entity_poly.pdbx_seq_one_letter_code
_entity_poly.pdbx_strand_id
1 'polypeptide(L)'
;MRVCSIASGSSGNCTYVGSGDTNILIDAGVSRKRIVEGLKKISVAPEQLDGIFVTHEHSDHIQGINMMVKMFDTPVYATGGTLDAIRLKDKKGIISMNHLFEVHADEPVSMGAITVMPFSTSHDAADPVGYTLTAEGHKTSIATDLGKYDDYTIDHLKDTDVLFIEANHDISMLEAGKYPYKLKRRILSEYGHLSNEDSGSLLCKVIN
;
A
#
# COMPACT_ATOMS: atom_id res chain seq x y z
N MET A 1 -9.98 0.01 16.11
CA MET A 1 -9.49 0.31 14.75
C MET A 1 -10.52 -0.13 13.69
N ARG A 2 -10.73 0.62 12.60
CA ARG A 2 -11.59 0.28 11.44
C ARG A 2 -10.71 0.12 10.21
N VAL A 3 -10.93 -0.93 9.41
CA VAL A 3 -10.19 -1.16 8.16
C VAL A 3 -11.17 -1.45 7.05
N CYS A 4 -10.95 -0.86 5.86
CA CYS A 4 -11.83 -1.05 4.70
C CYS A 4 -11.02 -1.01 3.40
N SER A 5 -11.04 -2.10 2.63
CA SER A 5 -10.52 -2.09 1.27
C SER A 5 -11.50 -1.35 0.35
N ILE A 6 -11.11 -0.17 -0.13
CA ILE A 6 -11.86 0.59 -1.15
C ILE A 6 -11.64 -0.01 -2.54
N ALA A 7 -10.42 -0.47 -2.78
CA ALA A 7 -10.03 -1.17 -4.00
C ALA A 7 -8.82 -2.07 -3.71
N SER A 8 -8.75 -3.20 -4.41
CA SER A 8 -7.61 -4.12 -4.36
C SER A 8 -7.46 -4.83 -5.71
N GLY A 9 -6.22 -4.92 -6.18
CA GLY A 9 -5.83 -5.62 -7.41
C GLY A 9 -5.17 -4.72 -8.45
N SER A 10 -4.73 -5.28 -9.56
CA SER A 10 -3.96 -4.62 -10.64
C SER A 10 -4.65 -3.42 -11.31
N SER A 11 -5.90 -3.15 -11.02
CA SER A 11 -6.63 -1.96 -11.48
C SER A 11 -6.61 -0.80 -10.49
N GLY A 12 -6.02 -1.01 -9.32
CA GLY A 12 -5.77 0.01 -8.31
C GLY A 12 -6.03 -0.46 -6.88
N ASN A 13 -5.15 -0.03 -5.99
CA ASN A 13 -5.14 -0.34 -4.57
C ASN A 13 -5.44 0.90 -3.74
N CYS A 14 -6.29 0.76 -2.74
CA CYS A 14 -6.62 1.82 -1.80
C CYS A 14 -7.28 1.21 -0.57
N THR A 15 -6.63 1.28 0.57
CA THR A 15 -7.14 0.75 1.83
C THR A 15 -7.29 1.88 2.85
N TYR A 16 -8.46 2.02 3.42
CA TYR A 16 -8.73 2.94 4.52
C TYR A 16 -8.44 2.28 5.86
N VAL A 17 -7.79 3.03 6.75
CA VAL A 17 -7.59 2.66 8.16
C VAL A 17 -7.96 3.86 9.03
N GLY A 18 -8.78 3.63 10.05
CA GLY A 18 -9.21 4.67 10.99
C GLY A 18 -9.27 4.19 12.44
N SER A 19 -8.92 5.08 13.38
CA SER A 19 -9.02 4.87 14.82
C SER A 19 -9.25 6.20 15.53
N GLY A 20 -10.24 6.27 16.41
CA GLY A 20 -10.68 7.56 16.98
C GLY A 20 -11.07 8.55 15.88
N ASP A 21 -10.48 9.75 15.94
CA ASP A 21 -10.68 10.79 14.91
C ASP A 21 -9.63 10.72 13.78
N THR A 22 -8.69 9.76 13.84
CA THR A 22 -7.62 9.60 12.84
C THR A 22 -8.09 8.76 11.66
N ASN A 23 -7.87 9.26 10.44
CA ASN A 23 -8.30 8.65 9.19
C ASN A 23 -7.17 8.69 8.17
N ILE A 24 -6.68 7.55 7.72
CA ILE A 24 -5.61 7.48 6.72
C ILE A 24 -5.96 6.53 5.57
N LEU A 25 -5.32 6.74 4.45
CA LEU A 25 -5.32 5.78 3.34
C LEU A 25 -3.93 5.13 3.22
N ILE A 26 -3.93 3.85 2.91
CA ILE A 26 -2.76 3.17 2.35
C ILE A 26 -3.02 3.01 0.87
N ASP A 27 -2.20 3.68 0.08
CA ASP A 27 -2.32 3.88 -1.36
C ASP A 27 -3.57 4.66 -1.81
N ALA A 28 -3.47 5.24 -3.00
CA ALA A 28 -4.54 5.93 -3.70
C ALA A 28 -4.52 5.57 -5.19
N GLY A 29 -4.50 4.27 -5.46
CA GLY A 29 -4.29 3.71 -6.80
C GLY A 29 -5.50 3.77 -7.72
N VAL A 30 -6.62 4.33 -7.26
CA VAL A 30 -7.84 4.50 -8.07
C VAL A 30 -8.21 5.98 -8.21
N SER A 31 -9.12 6.30 -9.12
CA SER A 31 -9.54 7.68 -9.33
C SER A 31 -10.09 8.32 -8.04
N ARG A 32 -9.88 9.64 -7.87
CA ARG A 32 -10.49 10.42 -6.78
C ARG A 32 -11.98 10.12 -6.59
N LYS A 33 -12.74 10.02 -7.68
CA LYS A 33 -14.16 9.69 -7.61
C LYS A 33 -14.41 8.39 -6.86
N ARG A 34 -13.67 7.34 -7.19
CA ARG A 34 -13.80 6.03 -6.56
C ARG A 34 -13.37 6.06 -5.08
N ILE A 35 -12.31 6.81 -4.75
CA ILE A 35 -11.87 7.02 -3.36
C ILE A 35 -12.98 7.69 -2.56
N VAL A 36 -13.52 8.82 -3.04
CA VAL A 36 -14.60 9.58 -2.37
C VAL A 36 -15.86 8.74 -2.20
N GLU A 37 -16.25 7.98 -3.22
CA GLU A 37 -17.38 7.06 -3.13
C GLU A 37 -17.15 5.93 -2.10
N GLY A 38 -15.93 5.43 -2.01
CA GLY A 38 -15.53 4.44 -1.01
C GLY A 38 -15.60 5.00 0.40
N LEU A 39 -14.99 6.17 0.64
CA LEU A 39 -15.04 6.88 1.92
C LEU A 39 -16.47 7.20 2.36
N LYS A 40 -17.32 7.65 1.43
CA LYS A 40 -18.74 7.92 1.70
C LYS A 40 -19.49 6.69 2.21
N LYS A 41 -19.19 5.49 1.68
CA LYS A 41 -19.84 4.24 2.12
C LYS A 41 -19.53 3.90 3.58
N ILE A 42 -18.42 4.39 4.10
CA ILE A 42 -17.98 4.20 5.48
C ILE A 42 -18.18 5.45 6.34
N SER A 43 -18.93 6.44 5.82
CA SER A 43 -19.28 7.70 6.50
C SER A 43 -18.05 8.54 6.90
N VAL A 44 -17.04 8.58 6.04
CA VAL A 44 -15.85 9.43 6.18
C VAL A 44 -15.85 10.48 5.07
N ALA A 45 -15.68 11.75 5.42
CA ALA A 45 -15.50 12.81 4.43
C ALA A 45 -14.04 12.86 3.97
N PRO A 46 -13.75 13.13 2.68
CA PRO A 46 -12.36 13.19 2.19
C PRO A 46 -11.50 14.22 2.92
N GLU A 47 -12.11 15.31 3.41
CA GLU A 47 -11.48 16.38 4.17
C GLU A 47 -11.03 15.94 5.59
N GLN A 48 -11.51 14.79 6.05
CA GLN A 48 -11.14 14.18 7.34
C GLN A 48 -9.92 13.27 7.24
N LEU A 49 -9.32 13.13 6.04
CA LEU A 49 -8.12 12.33 5.88
C LEU A 49 -6.90 13.07 6.42
N ASP A 50 -6.21 12.46 7.35
CA ASP A 50 -4.96 12.96 7.92
C ASP A 50 -3.76 12.70 7.02
N GLY A 51 -3.84 11.71 6.10
CA GLY A 51 -2.78 11.43 5.14
C GLY A 51 -3.02 10.21 4.26
N ILE A 52 -2.18 10.12 3.23
CA ILE A 52 -2.07 8.97 2.34
C ILE A 52 -0.66 8.42 2.50
N PHE A 53 -0.51 7.20 2.99
CA PHE A 53 0.74 6.46 3.03
C PHE A 53 0.86 5.63 1.76
N VAL A 54 1.95 5.79 1.03
CA VAL A 54 2.14 5.14 -0.29
C VAL A 54 3.16 4.04 -0.17
N THR A 55 2.79 2.83 -0.61
CA THR A 55 3.68 1.67 -0.60
C THR A 55 4.81 1.81 -1.63
N HIS A 56 4.48 2.21 -2.85
CA HIS A 56 5.42 2.45 -3.94
C HIS A 56 4.76 3.24 -5.09
N GLU A 57 5.54 3.65 -6.09
CA GLU A 57 5.12 4.60 -7.12
C GLU A 57 4.40 4.00 -8.33
N HIS A 58 4.06 2.73 -8.40
CA HIS A 58 3.31 2.18 -9.53
C HIS A 58 1.94 2.86 -9.69
N SER A 59 1.45 2.93 -10.92
CA SER A 59 0.25 3.72 -11.25
C SER A 59 -1.00 3.28 -10.52
N ASP A 60 -1.13 2.00 -10.26
CA ASP A 60 -2.23 1.38 -9.51
C ASP A 60 -2.12 1.56 -7.98
N HIS A 61 -1.12 2.33 -7.51
CA HIS A 61 -0.96 2.78 -6.12
C HIS A 61 -1.06 4.29 -5.97
N ILE A 62 -0.81 5.07 -7.03
CA ILE A 62 -0.71 6.53 -6.93
C ILE A 62 -1.68 7.33 -7.82
N GLN A 63 -2.50 6.68 -8.67
CA GLN A 63 -3.33 7.33 -9.69
C GLN A 63 -4.17 8.51 -9.16
N GLY A 64 -4.70 8.39 -7.95
CA GLY A 64 -5.59 9.38 -7.33
C GLY A 64 -4.88 10.50 -6.59
N ILE A 65 -3.59 10.35 -6.25
CA ILE A 65 -2.86 11.24 -5.33
C ILE A 65 -2.97 12.70 -5.73
N ASN A 66 -2.63 13.05 -6.98
CA ASN A 66 -2.65 14.44 -7.44
C ASN A 66 -4.02 15.12 -7.22
N MET A 67 -5.09 14.36 -7.38
CA MET A 67 -6.45 14.90 -7.21
C MET A 67 -6.89 14.92 -5.74
N MET A 68 -6.39 14.03 -4.90
CA MET A 68 -6.63 14.08 -3.46
C MET A 68 -5.90 15.29 -2.85
N VAL A 69 -4.63 15.49 -3.17
CA VAL A 69 -3.86 16.67 -2.76
C VAL A 69 -4.54 17.95 -3.23
N LYS A 70 -4.85 18.06 -4.53
CA LYS A 70 -5.44 19.27 -5.12
C LYS A 70 -6.77 19.69 -4.51
N MET A 71 -7.63 18.73 -4.20
CA MET A 71 -9.02 19.01 -3.82
C MET A 71 -9.23 19.02 -2.30
N PHE A 72 -8.40 18.31 -1.56
CA PHE A 72 -8.61 18.09 -0.12
C PHE A 72 -7.36 18.41 0.70
N ASP A 73 -6.28 18.90 0.05
CA ASP A 73 -5.02 19.25 0.72
C ASP A 73 -4.39 18.10 1.53
N THR A 74 -4.66 16.85 1.09
CA THR A 74 -4.29 15.65 1.84
C THR A 74 -2.78 15.43 1.80
N PRO A 75 -2.08 15.31 2.94
CA PRO A 75 -0.65 15.00 3.00
C PRO A 75 -0.33 13.60 2.45
N VAL A 76 0.86 13.45 1.86
CA VAL A 76 1.36 12.20 1.28
C VAL A 76 2.64 11.79 1.97
N TYR A 77 2.66 10.57 2.49
CA TYR A 77 3.77 9.95 3.21
C TYR A 77 4.31 8.79 2.40
N ALA A 78 5.61 8.77 2.10
CA ALA A 78 6.26 7.66 1.41
C ALA A 78 7.78 7.70 1.65
N THR A 79 8.49 6.65 1.26
CA THR A 79 9.95 6.63 1.24
C THR A 79 10.51 7.66 0.25
N GLY A 80 11.76 8.09 0.45
CA GLY A 80 12.41 9.10 -0.38
C GLY A 80 12.40 8.74 -1.87
N GLY A 81 12.74 7.49 -2.21
CA GLY A 81 12.71 7.00 -3.58
C GLY A 81 11.32 7.05 -4.22
N THR A 82 10.28 6.66 -3.46
CA THR A 82 8.89 6.72 -3.89
C THR A 82 8.41 8.17 -4.08
N LEU A 83 8.76 9.10 -3.17
CA LEU A 83 8.43 10.52 -3.29
C LEU A 83 9.05 11.15 -4.54
N ASP A 84 10.32 10.87 -4.82
CA ASP A 84 11.00 11.36 -6.01
C ASP A 84 10.33 10.84 -7.29
N ALA A 85 9.96 9.57 -7.32
CA ALA A 85 9.24 9.00 -8.47
C ALA A 85 7.83 9.60 -8.64
N ILE A 86 7.09 9.88 -7.55
CA ILE A 86 5.80 10.58 -7.59
C ILE A 86 5.98 11.99 -8.18
N ARG A 87 6.99 12.74 -7.73
CA ARG A 87 7.30 14.09 -8.24
C ARG A 87 7.61 14.08 -9.73
N LEU A 88 8.40 13.11 -10.20
CA LEU A 88 8.71 12.96 -11.63
C LEU A 88 7.46 12.67 -12.47
N LYS A 89 6.46 12.01 -11.90
CA LYS A 89 5.17 11.72 -12.56
C LYS A 89 4.19 12.89 -12.49
N ASP A 90 4.35 13.82 -11.58
CA ASP A 90 3.51 15.03 -11.45
C ASP A 90 3.91 16.12 -12.45
N LYS A 91 3.71 15.85 -13.74
CA LYS A 91 4.05 16.78 -14.84
C LYS A 91 3.35 18.16 -14.76
N LYS A 92 2.32 18.28 -13.93
CA LYS A 92 1.54 19.52 -13.77
C LYS A 92 1.96 20.34 -12.55
N GLY A 93 2.87 19.84 -11.72
CA GLY A 93 3.31 20.50 -10.51
C GLY A 93 2.17 20.74 -9.50
N ILE A 94 1.24 19.79 -9.39
CA ILE A 94 0.09 19.88 -8.47
C ILE A 94 0.54 19.68 -7.02
N ILE A 95 1.50 18.78 -6.81
CA ILE A 95 1.98 18.39 -5.49
C ILE A 95 3.15 19.30 -5.11
N SER A 96 2.93 20.18 -4.15
CA SER A 96 4.02 21.00 -3.58
C SER A 96 4.81 20.18 -2.55
N MET A 97 6.04 20.63 -2.24
CA MET A 97 6.89 20.01 -1.23
C MET A 97 6.23 19.95 0.16
N ASN A 98 5.32 20.88 0.47
CA ASN A 98 4.61 20.93 1.75
C ASN A 98 3.60 19.80 1.93
N HIS A 99 3.27 19.07 0.86
CA HIS A 99 2.38 17.91 0.93
C HIS A 99 3.14 16.58 1.03
N LEU A 100 4.47 16.59 0.88
CA LEU A 100 5.29 15.39 0.80
C LEU A 100 6.09 15.21 2.09
N PHE A 101 5.89 14.09 2.76
CA PHE A 101 6.55 13.74 4.02
C PHE A 101 7.29 12.42 3.84
N GLU A 102 8.58 12.44 4.07
CA GLU A 102 9.41 11.25 3.97
C GLU A 102 9.23 10.36 5.20
N VAL A 103 9.13 9.06 4.95
CA VAL A 103 9.15 8.00 5.97
C VAL A 103 10.26 7.00 5.65
N HIS A 104 10.76 6.31 6.67
CA HIS A 104 11.82 5.34 6.54
C HIS A 104 11.37 3.98 7.06
N ALA A 105 11.84 2.91 6.41
CA ALA A 105 11.59 1.56 6.90
C ALA A 105 12.12 1.42 8.34
N ASP A 106 11.40 0.67 9.17
CA ASP A 106 11.67 0.42 10.59
C ASP A 106 11.61 1.66 11.50
N GLU A 107 11.17 2.83 10.98
CA GLU A 107 10.94 4.02 11.78
C GLU A 107 9.44 4.31 11.92
N PRO A 108 8.88 4.22 13.15
CA PRO A 108 7.45 4.42 13.35
C PRO A 108 7.04 5.89 13.21
N VAL A 109 5.93 6.11 12.50
CA VAL A 109 5.29 7.43 12.35
C VAL A 109 4.01 7.46 13.18
N SER A 110 3.91 8.40 14.12
CA SER A 110 2.69 8.62 14.89
C SER A 110 1.75 9.54 14.12
N MET A 111 0.56 9.02 13.77
CA MET A 111 -0.51 9.77 13.13
C MET A 111 -1.75 9.71 14.04
N GLY A 112 -1.90 10.71 14.88
CA GLY A 112 -2.99 10.75 15.87
C GLY A 112 -3.06 9.50 16.73
N ALA A 113 -4.16 8.74 16.63
CA ALA A 113 -4.35 7.48 17.37
C ALA A 113 -3.70 6.26 16.72
N ILE A 114 -3.12 6.39 15.52
CA ILE A 114 -2.51 5.30 14.75
C ILE A 114 -1.00 5.45 14.73
N THR A 115 -0.28 4.39 15.05
CA THR A 115 1.16 4.28 14.76
C THR A 115 1.33 3.50 13.48
N VAL A 116 2.01 4.08 12.50
CA VAL A 116 2.31 3.49 11.19
C VAL A 116 3.78 3.11 11.15
N MET A 117 4.08 1.84 10.92
CA MET A 117 5.42 1.28 10.80
C MET A 117 5.65 0.84 9.36
N PRO A 118 6.43 1.57 8.56
CA PRO A 118 6.88 1.10 7.25
C PRO A 118 7.89 -0.05 7.41
N PHE A 119 7.87 -1.01 6.51
CA PHE A 119 8.91 -2.05 6.41
C PHE A 119 9.24 -2.34 4.95
N SER A 120 10.52 -2.60 4.66
CA SER A 120 10.99 -2.82 3.28
C SER A 120 10.35 -4.06 2.66
N THR A 121 10.00 -3.97 1.38
CA THR A 121 9.48 -5.09 0.60
C THR A 121 10.33 -5.35 -0.64
N SER A 122 10.27 -6.58 -1.16
CA SER A 122 10.97 -6.94 -2.39
C SER A 122 10.02 -6.74 -3.58
N HIS A 123 10.15 -5.60 -4.27
CA HIS A 123 9.37 -5.29 -5.47
C HIS A 123 10.16 -4.42 -6.46
N ASP A 124 9.79 -4.40 -7.74
CA ASP A 124 10.47 -3.65 -8.80
C ASP A 124 10.05 -2.18 -8.82
N ALA A 125 10.24 -1.49 -7.70
CA ALA A 125 9.94 -0.08 -7.48
C ALA A 125 11.17 0.66 -6.91
N ALA A 126 11.10 1.98 -6.79
CA ALA A 126 12.25 2.80 -6.40
C ALA A 126 12.69 2.54 -4.94
N ASP A 127 11.74 2.41 -4.02
CA ASP A 127 11.99 2.18 -2.60
C ASP A 127 10.70 1.67 -1.93
N PRO A 128 10.29 0.41 -2.25
CA PRO A 128 8.97 -0.11 -1.88
C PRO A 128 8.91 -0.52 -0.42
N VAL A 129 7.76 -0.25 0.22
CA VAL A 129 7.47 -0.62 1.61
C VAL A 129 6.08 -1.24 1.74
N GLY A 130 5.93 -2.13 2.73
CA GLY A 130 4.66 -2.47 3.34
C GLY A 130 4.42 -1.63 4.59
N TYR A 131 3.24 -1.72 5.17
CA TYR A 131 2.89 -0.98 6.38
C TYR A 131 2.27 -1.89 7.42
N THR A 132 2.73 -1.75 8.65
CA THR A 132 2.07 -2.27 9.84
C THR A 132 1.46 -1.11 10.61
N LEU A 133 0.19 -1.19 10.96
CA LEU A 133 -0.55 -0.14 11.66
C LEU A 133 -1.04 -0.66 13.00
N THR A 134 -0.79 0.06 14.07
CA THR A 134 -1.24 -0.30 15.41
C THR A 134 -2.07 0.82 16.03
N ALA A 135 -3.21 0.45 16.60
CA ALA A 135 -4.07 1.36 17.37
C ALA A 135 -4.98 0.54 18.30
N GLU A 136 -5.23 1.04 19.50
CA GLU A 136 -6.18 0.43 20.46
C GLU A 136 -5.86 -1.04 20.79
N GLY A 137 -4.57 -1.44 20.75
CA GLY A 137 -4.14 -2.81 20.98
C GLY A 137 -4.36 -3.76 19.79
N HIS A 138 -4.80 -3.25 18.65
CA HIS A 138 -4.97 -4.02 17.41
C HIS A 138 -3.89 -3.69 16.39
N LYS A 139 -3.54 -4.68 15.56
CA LYS A 139 -2.55 -4.61 14.50
C LYS A 139 -3.16 -4.94 13.14
N THR A 140 -2.93 -4.08 12.15
CA THR A 140 -3.27 -4.33 10.75
C THR A 140 -1.99 -4.26 9.92
N SER A 141 -1.76 -5.24 9.05
CA SER A 141 -0.58 -5.24 8.17
C SER A 141 -1.00 -5.30 6.70
N ILE A 142 -0.28 -4.54 5.87
CA ILE A 142 -0.52 -4.42 4.44
C ILE A 142 0.81 -4.70 3.73
N ALA A 143 0.88 -5.83 3.04
CA ALA A 143 2.02 -6.32 2.28
C ALA A 143 1.56 -6.73 0.88
N THR A 144 1.21 -5.74 0.07
CA THR A 144 0.87 -5.90 -1.34
C THR A 144 2.14 -5.75 -2.18
N ASP A 145 2.17 -6.37 -3.36
CA ASP A 145 3.29 -6.29 -4.30
C ASP A 145 4.61 -6.73 -3.66
N LEU A 146 4.68 -8.01 -3.37
CA LEU A 146 5.77 -8.68 -2.69
C LEU A 146 6.33 -9.79 -3.57
N GLY A 147 7.53 -9.64 -4.11
CA GLY A 147 8.16 -10.64 -4.98
C GLY A 147 8.71 -11.84 -4.21
N LYS A 148 9.19 -11.63 -3.00
CA LYS A 148 9.63 -12.66 -2.05
C LYS A 148 9.49 -12.18 -0.62
N TYR A 149 9.51 -13.10 0.33
CA TYR A 149 9.54 -12.81 1.75
C TYR A 149 10.68 -13.56 2.45
N ASP A 150 11.09 -13.06 3.59
CA ASP A 150 12.10 -13.61 4.48
C ASP A 150 11.65 -13.49 5.94
N ASP A 151 12.53 -13.81 6.88
CA ASP A 151 12.24 -13.74 8.31
C ASP A 151 11.92 -12.30 8.75
N TYR A 152 12.53 -11.28 8.14
CA TYR A 152 12.23 -9.88 8.39
C TYR A 152 10.78 -9.54 8.02
N THR A 153 10.32 -9.94 6.83
CA THR A 153 8.92 -9.78 6.41
C THR A 153 7.97 -10.51 7.34
N ILE A 154 8.30 -11.77 7.71
CA ILE A 154 7.50 -12.59 8.63
C ILE A 154 7.36 -11.89 9.99
N ASP A 155 8.44 -11.36 10.55
CA ASP A 155 8.44 -10.70 11.86
C ASP A 155 7.55 -9.44 11.87
N HIS A 156 7.53 -8.67 10.76
CA HIS A 156 6.60 -7.55 10.62
C HIS A 156 5.14 -7.99 10.55
N LEU A 157 4.85 -9.14 9.94
CA LEU A 157 3.47 -9.62 9.73
C LEU A 157 2.91 -10.47 10.87
N LYS A 158 3.74 -10.97 11.80
CA LYS A 158 3.27 -11.73 12.97
C LYS A 158 2.31 -10.94 13.85
N ASP A 159 1.46 -11.63 14.58
CA ASP A 159 0.51 -11.06 15.55
C ASP A 159 -0.41 -9.99 14.93
N THR A 160 -0.76 -10.15 13.67
CA THR A 160 -1.65 -9.23 12.94
C THR A 160 -3.10 -9.70 13.06
N ASP A 161 -4.00 -8.80 13.50
CA ASP A 161 -5.45 -9.06 13.56
C ASP A 161 -6.10 -9.01 12.18
N VAL A 162 -5.62 -8.12 11.29
CA VAL A 162 -6.09 -7.98 9.91
C VAL A 162 -4.91 -7.90 8.96
N LEU A 163 -4.77 -8.88 8.08
CA LEU A 163 -3.68 -8.96 7.10
C LEU A 163 -4.20 -8.79 5.67
N PHE A 164 -3.62 -7.80 4.97
CA PHE A 164 -3.73 -7.67 3.52
C PHE A 164 -2.43 -8.17 2.90
N ILE A 165 -2.52 -9.28 2.20
CA ILE A 165 -1.40 -9.91 1.50
C ILE A 165 -1.85 -10.22 0.07
N GLU A 166 -0.92 -10.13 -0.89
CA GLU A 166 -1.23 -10.55 -2.24
C GLU A 166 -1.24 -12.08 -2.41
N ALA A 167 -2.07 -12.56 -3.31
CA ALA A 167 -2.02 -13.90 -3.91
C ALA A 167 -2.23 -13.67 -5.41
N ASN A 168 -1.14 -13.40 -6.13
CA ASN A 168 -1.21 -12.77 -7.44
C ASN A 168 -1.57 -13.74 -8.56
N HIS A 169 -0.97 -14.93 -8.56
CA HIS A 169 -1.10 -15.86 -9.67
C HIS A 169 -0.93 -17.33 -9.25
N ASP A 170 -1.58 -18.20 -9.98
CA ASP A 170 -1.22 -19.61 -10.07
C ASP A 170 -0.08 -19.77 -11.07
N ILE A 171 0.99 -20.46 -10.69
CA ILE A 171 2.21 -20.60 -11.51
C ILE A 171 1.88 -21.28 -12.84
N SER A 172 1.14 -22.39 -12.81
CA SER A 172 0.81 -23.17 -14.03
C SER A 172 -0.09 -22.37 -14.98
N MET A 173 -1.06 -21.62 -14.43
CA MET A 173 -1.93 -20.74 -15.23
C MET A 173 -1.16 -19.57 -15.83
N LEU A 174 -0.22 -18.99 -15.09
CA LEU A 174 0.63 -17.92 -15.60
C LEU A 174 1.53 -18.44 -16.74
N GLU A 175 2.17 -19.60 -16.57
CA GLU A 175 3.04 -20.20 -17.57
C GLU A 175 2.28 -20.57 -18.85
N ALA A 176 1.09 -21.17 -18.72
CA ALA A 176 0.23 -21.51 -19.84
C ALA A 176 -0.48 -20.29 -20.47
N GLY A 177 -0.59 -19.19 -19.74
CA GLY A 177 -1.33 -17.99 -20.13
C GLY A 177 -0.74 -17.27 -21.33
N LYS A 178 -1.51 -16.31 -21.89
CA LYS A 178 -1.16 -15.55 -23.11
C LYS A 178 -0.20 -14.38 -22.88
N TYR A 179 0.24 -14.14 -21.65
CA TYR A 179 1.16 -13.03 -21.38
C TYR A 179 2.50 -13.21 -22.11
N PRO A 180 3.11 -12.08 -22.58
CA PRO A 180 4.44 -12.14 -23.18
C PRO A 180 5.46 -12.74 -22.20
N TYR A 181 6.43 -13.50 -22.71
CA TYR A 181 7.46 -14.18 -21.91
C TYR A 181 8.18 -13.21 -20.93
N LYS A 182 8.51 -11.99 -21.40
CA LYS A 182 9.15 -10.96 -20.56
C LYS A 182 8.30 -10.61 -19.34
N LEU A 183 6.97 -10.49 -19.50
CA LEU A 183 6.05 -10.18 -18.40
C LEU A 183 5.95 -11.37 -17.43
N LYS A 184 5.84 -12.60 -17.92
CA LYS A 184 5.84 -13.79 -17.08
C LYS A 184 7.09 -13.87 -16.22
N ARG A 185 8.28 -13.63 -16.82
CA ARG A 185 9.55 -13.61 -16.08
C ARG A 185 9.61 -12.51 -15.03
N ARG A 186 9.07 -11.33 -15.32
CA ARG A 186 8.96 -10.22 -14.34
C ARG A 186 8.10 -10.66 -13.15
N ILE A 187 6.90 -11.19 -13.41
CA ILE A 187 5.96 -11.64 -12.37
C ILE A 187 6.59 -12.71 -11.48
N LEU A 188 7.27 -13.70 -12.07
CA LEU A 188 7.92 -14.82 -11.36
C LEU A 188 9.27 -14.47 -10.71
N SER A 189 9.75 -13.23 -10.83
CA SER A 189 11.03 -12.83 -10.24
C SER A 189 10.90 -12.51 -8.76
N GLU A 190 12.05 -12.50 -8.05
CA GLU A 190 12.12 -12.07 -6.65
C GLU A 190 11.66 -10.62 -6.40
N TYR A 191 11.53 -9.83 -7.45
CA TYR A 191 11.00 -8.46 -7.43
C TYR A 191 9.63 -8.36 -8.11
N GLY A 192 9.00 -9.48 -8.41
CA GLY A 192 7.69 -9.55 -9.03
C GLY A 192 6.58 -9.62 -8.00
N HIS A 193 5.86 -10.74 -8.01
CA HIS A 193 4.69 -10.94 -7.15
C HIS A 193 4.64 -12.36 -6.58
N LEU A 194 4.13 -12.53 -5.37
CA LEU A 194 3.93 -13.83 -4.77
C LEU A 194 2.91 -14.67 -5.55
N SER A 195 3.26 -15.94 -5.76
CA SER A 195 2.29 -16.93 -6.21
C SER A 195 1.23 -17.21 -5.13
N ASN A 196 0.13 -17.85 -5.49
CA ASN A 196 -0.88 -18.30 -4.53
C ASN A 196 -0.28 -19.28 -3.52
N GLU A 197 0.67 -20.13 -3.95
CA GLU A 197 1.36 -21.10 -3.09
C GLU A 197 2.29 -20.42 -2.09
N ASP A 198 3.08 -19.44 -2.54
CA ASP A 198 3.98 -18.66 -1.67
C ASP A 198 3.19 -17.83 -0.67
N SER A 199 2.08 -17.22 -1.11
CA SER A 199 1.17 -16.48 -0.21
C SER A 199 0.58 -17.39 0.86
N GLY A 200 0.13 -18.59 0.49
CA GLY A 200 -0.34 -19.59 1.44
C GLY A 200 0.75 -20.04 2.43
N SER A 201 1.98 -20.21 1.93
CA SER A 201 3.13 -20.57 2.75
C SER A 201 3.51 -19.46 3.74
N LEU A 202 3.49 -18.20 3.31
CA LEU A 202 3.70 -17.04 4.20
C LEU A 202 2.59 -16.95 5.24
N LEU A 203 1.33 -17.12 4.83
CA LEU A 203 0.19 -17.09 5.74
C LEU A 203 0.32 -18.13 6.86
N CYS A 204 0.75 -19.35 6.55
CA CYS A 204 1.01 -20.40 7.55
C CYS A 204 2.13 -20.06 8.54
N LYS A 205 3.04 -19.13 8.20
CA LYS A 205 4.14 -18.71 9.09
C LYS A 205 3.76 -17.53 9.99
N VAL A 206 2.76 -16.74 9.60
CA VAL A 206 2.36 -15.51 10.32
C VAL A 206 1.07 -15.67 11.14
N ILE A 207 0.22 -16.66 10.80
CA ILE A 207 -0.95 -17.03 11.60
C ILE A 207 -0.52 -18.12 12.60
N ASN A 208 -0.64 -17.82 13.88
CA ASN A 208 -0.46 -18.77 14.98
C ASN A 208 -1.79 -19.36 15.43
#